data_c2691a10b0006b67566dd638c9bd7968
#
_entry.id   c2691a10b0006b67566dd638c9bd7968
#
_cell.length_a   1.000
_cell.length_b   1.000
_cell.length_c   1.000
_cell.angle_alpha   90.00
_cell.angle_beta   90.00
_cell.angle_gamma   90.00
#
_symmetry.space_group_name_H-M   'P 1'
#
loop_
_entity.id
_entity.type
_entity.pdbx_description
1 polymer ?
#
loop_
_entity_poly.entity_id
_entity_poly.type
_entity_poly.pdbx_seq_one_letter_code
_entity_poly.pdbx_strand_id
1 'polypeptide(L)'
;STYLIIILGVGHNAKAHAIAYIPMILAGIVFIFNKRYLVGGIVTMLAAGLEIQANHFQMTYYFLFLFAFVIGFYIYEIVKEKDFKHLYKSFAILGLGAVLAIGANATNLLATAEYAKYSTRSNSDLTFDENGKKKTDTNAMSYEYITQYSYGIAESLNLIAPKLFGGASYDDLGTDSAMYQFIVNQNVPENEARELVKQMPTYWGDQTSVAAP
;
A
#
# COMPACT_ATOMS: atom_id res chain seq x y z
N SER A 1 -13.57 3.38 -3.84
CA SER A 1 -13.08 2.01 -3.97
C SER A 1 -13.23 1.30 -2.65
N THR A 2 -13.78 0.11 -2.64
CA THR A 2 -13.95 -0.72 -1.44
C THR A 2 -12.61 -0.96 -0.73
N TYR A 3 -11.55 -1.12 -1.51
CA TYR A 3 -10.20 -1.27 -0.97
C TYR A 3 -9.77 -0.12 -0.05
N LEU A 4 -10.09 1.14 -0.40
CA LEU A 4 -9.78 2.29 0.45
C LEU A 4 -10.53 2.24 1.79
N ILE A 5 -11.78 1.78 1.79
CA ILE A 5 -12.58 1.64 3.02
C ILE A 5 -11.95 0.57 3.92
N ILE A 6 -11.56 -0.56 3.34
CA ILE A 6 -10.91 -1.66 4.08
C ILE A 6 -9.60 -1.20 4.70
N ILE A 7 -8.69 -0.62 3.93
CA ILE A 7 -7.37 -0.21 4.45
C ILE A 7 -7.45 0.90 5.50
N LEU A 8 -8.46 1.77 5.43
CA LEU A 8 -8.73 2.75 6.49
C LEU A 8 -9.27 2.08 7.74
N GLY A 9 -10.19 1.11 7.58
CA GLY A 9 -10.77 0.36 8.70
C GLY A 9 -9.74 -0.42 9.50
N VAL A 10 -8.71 -0.97 8.84
CA VAL A 10 -7.60 -1.69 9.49
C VAL A 10 -6.43 -0.78 9.90
N GLY A 11 -6.57 0.55 9.77
CA GLY A 11 -5.59 1.53 10.27
C GLY A 11 -4.38 1.77 9.36
N HIS A 12 -4.39 1.33 8.10
CA HIS A 12 -3.30 1.58 7.13
C HIS A 12 -3.35 3.00 6.54
N ASN A 13 -3.33 4.03 7.40
CA ASN A 13 -3.50 5.43 7.01
C ASN A 13 -2.43 5.91 6.03
N ALA A 14 -1.15 5.57 6.24
CA ALA A 14 -0.07 5.96 5.35
C ALA A 14 -0.28 5.43 3.92
N LYS A 15 -0.72 4.17 3.78
CA LYS A 15 -1.07 3.57 2.50
C LYS A 15 -2.25 4.29 1.83
N ALA A 16 -3.30 4.60 2.60
CA ALA A 16 -4.47 5.31 2.11
C ALA A 16 -4.12 6.72 1.60
N HIS A 17 -3.28 7.45 2.35
CA HIS A 17 -2.80 8.78 1.96
C HIS A 17 -1.98 8.70 0.66
N ALA A 18 -1.00 7.80 0.56
CA ALA A 18 -0.22 7.62 -0.67
C ALA A 18 -1.12 7.38 -1.88
N ILE A 19 -2.10 6.47 -1.78
CA ILE A 19 -3.06 6.19 -2.86
C ILE A 19 -3.92 7.41 -3.20
N ALA A 20 -4.33 8.20 -2.22
CA ALA A 20 -5.23 9.35 -2.42
C ALA A 20 -4.60 10.46 -3.30
N TYR A 21 -3.27 10.61 -3.28
CA TYR A 21 -2.58 11.63 -4.08
C TYR A 21 -2.30 11.20 -5.54
N ILE A 22 -2.41 9.92 -5.87
CA ILE A 22 -2.11 9.40 -7.21
C ILE A 22 -2.96 10.05 -8.32
N PRO A 23 -4.30 10.21 -8.18
CA PRO A 23 -5.09 10.88 -9.20
C PRO A 23 -4.65 12.33 -9.46
N MET A 24 -4.17 13.04 -8.42
CA MET A 24 -3.66 14.39 -8.57
C MET A 24 -2.33 14.42 -9.32
N ILE A 25 -1.42 13.47 -9.04
CA ILE A 25 -0.15 13.36 -9.78
C ILE A 25 -0.45 13.07 -11.25
N LEU A 26 -1.35 12.12 -11.54
CA LEU A 26 -1.78 11.81 -12.91
C LEU A 26 -2.38 13.03 -13.61
N ALA A 27 -3.27 13.76 -12.94
CA ALA A 27 -3.85 14.99 -13.50
C ALA A 27 -2.78 16.03 -13.82
N GLY A 28 -1.79 16.20 -12.95
CA GLY A 28 -0.66 17.10 -13.18
C GLY A 28 0.18 16.69 -14.39
N ILE A 29 0.51 15.41 -14.52
CA ILE A 29 1.21 14.84 -15.68
C ILE A 29 0.41 15.11 -16.96
N VAL A 30 -0.89 14.81 -16.97
CA VAL A 30 -1.78 15.06 -18.11
C VAL A 30 -1.82 16.56 -18.47
N PHE A 31 -1.89 17.46 -17.50
CA PHE A 31 -1.86 18.90 -17.77
C PHE A 31 -0.54 19.34 -18.40
N ILE A 32 0.61 18.83 -17.94
CA ILE A 32 1.92 19.15 -18.52
C ILE A 32 1.96 18.72 -19.99
N PHE A 33 1.57 17.49 -20.29
CA PHE A 33 1.56 16.98 -21.65
C PHE A 33 0.47 17.61 -22.55
N ASN A 34 -0.54 18.23 -21.98
CA ASN A 34 -1.49 19.08 -22.69
C ASN A 34 -1.07 20.57 -22.72
N LYS A 35 0.23 20.86 -22.59
CA LYS A 35 0.83 22.20 -22.65
C LYS A 35 0.39 23.17 -21.55
N ARG A 36 -0.33 22.70 -20.51
CA ARG A 36 -0.68 23.49 -19.32
C ARG A 36 0.42 23.41 -18.28
N TYR A 37 1.61 23.84 -18.65
CA TYR A 37 2.84 23.61 -17.93
C TYR A 37 2.86 24.11 -16.48
N LEU A 38 2.37 25.36 -16.24
CA LEU A 38 2.40 25.95 -14.91
C LEU A 38 1.47 25.21 -13.95
N VAL A 39 0.22 25.02 -14.35
CA VAL A 39 -0.78 24.31 -13.54
C VAL A 39 -0.36 22.88 -13.30
N GLY A 40 0.02 22.18 -14.38
CA GLY A 40 0.47 20.80 -14.30
C GLY A 40 1.72 20.64 -13.42
N GLY A 41 2.71 21.54 -13.55
CA GLY A 41 3.92 21.53 -12.73
C GLY A 41 3.62 21.74 -11.24
N ILE A 42 2.80 22.72 -10.89
CA ILE A 42 2.41 22.97 -9.50
C ILE A 42 1.63 21.79 -8.92
N VAL A 43 0.64 21.28 -9.64
CA VAL A 43 -0.18 20.15 -9.17
C VAL A 43 0.67 18.89 -8.98
N THR A 44 1.55 18.56 -9.96
CA THR A 44 2.44 17.42 -9.85
C THR A 44 3.39 17.55 -8.67
N MET A 45 4.03 18.71 -8.52
CA MET A 45 4.98 18.97 -7.44
C MET A 45 4.33 18.83 -6.05
N LEU A 46 3.18 19.47 -5.86
CA LEU A 46 2.47 19.42 -4.57
C LEU A 46 1.97 18.01 -4.27
N ALA A 47 1.34 17.36 -5.24
CA ALA A 47 0.78 16.01 -5.06
C ALA A 47 1.89 14.97 -4.83
N ALA A 48 3.01 15.05 -5.56
CA ALA A 48 4.16 14.19 -5.35
C ALA A 48 4.82 14.45 -3.99
N GLY A 49 4.93 15.71 -3.57
CA GLY A 49 5.45 16.05 -2.23
C GLY A 49 4.61 15.46 -1.11
N LEU A 50 3.29 15.52 -1.20
CA LEU A 50 2.36 14.95 -0.23
C LEU A 50 2.35 13.41 -0.27
N GLU A 51 2.50 12.81 -1.45
CA GLU A 51 2.60 11.36 -1.61
C GLU A 51 3.88 10.82 -0.96
N ILE A 52 5.03 11.45 -1.21
CA ILE A 52 6.31 11.10 -0.56
C ILE A 52 6.22 11.30 0.97
N GLN A 53 5.54 12.36 1.44
CA GLN A 53 5.32 12.61 2.86
C GLN A 53 4.54 11.47 3.54
N ALA A 54 3.65 10.79 2.83
CA ALA A 54 2.94 9.62 3.36
C ALA A 54 3.87 8.46 3.73
N ASN A 55 5.13 8.52 3.29
CA ASN A 55 6.22 7.59 3.63
C ASN A 55 5.88 6.12 3.39
N HIS A 56 5.19 5.83 2.28
CA HIS A 56 4.80 4.47 1.90
C HIS A 56 5.42 4.05 0.57
N PHE A 57 6.74 3.82 0.57
CA PHE A 57 7.57 3.58 -0.63
C PHE A 57 7.07 2.44 -1.53
N GLN A 58 6.42 1.42 -0.97
CA GLN A 58 5.86 0.33 -1.75
C GLN A 58 4.75 0.83 -2.69
N MET A 59 3.89 1.75 -2.23
CA MET A 59 2.85 2.34 -3.08
C MET A 59 3.49 3.25 -4.14
N THR A 60 4.42 4.11 -3.74
CA THR A 60 5.19 4.94 -4.67
C THR A 60 5.82 4.10 -5.78
N TYR A 61 6.45 2.97 -5.43
CA TYR A 61 7.07 2.05 -6.40
C TYR A 61 6.04 1.48 -7.40
N TYR A 62 4.90 1.02 -6.94
CA TYR A 62 3.87 0.48 -7.84
C TYR A 62 3.32 1.54 -8.78
N PHE A 63 3.15 2.77 -8.29
CA PHE A 63 2.63 3.85 -9.12
C PHE A 63 3.64 4.39 -10.13
N LEU A 64 4.93 4.22 -9.90
CA LEU A 64 5.94 4.54 -10.91
C LEU A 64 5.70 3.78 -12.22
N PHE A 65 5.26 2.54 -12.18
CA PHE A 65 4.90 1.78 -13.39
C PHE A 65 3.70 2.41 -14.12
N LEU A 66 2.68 2.83 -13.39
CA LEU A 66 1.52 3.52 -13.97
C LEU A 66 1.95 4.85 -14.62
N PHE A 67 2.78 5.64 -13.93
CA PHE A 67 3.28 6.90 -14.47
C PHE A 67 4.14 6.68 -15.69
N ALA A 68 5.03 5.67 -15.67
CA ALA A 68 5.85 5.32 -16.81
C ALA A 68 5.01 4.93 -18.03
N PHE A 69 3.93 4.19 -17.83
CA PHE A 69 3.00 3.83 -18.90
C PHE A 69 2.31 5.06 -19.51
N VAL A 70 1.77 5.94 -18.65
CA VAL A 70 1.09 7.18 -19.10
C VAL A 70 2.07 8.11 -19.81
N ILE A 71 3.26 8.32 -19.23
CA ILE A 71 4.30 9.14 -19.83
C ILE A 71 4.75 8.53 -21.17
N GLY A 72 4.93 7.21 -21.23
CA GLY A 72 5.31 6.50 -22.46
C GLY A 72 4.30 6.70 -23.60
N PHE A 73 3.00 6.71 -23.27
CA PHE A 73 1.95 7.04 -24.24
C PHE A 73 2.12 8.45 -24.79
N TYR A 74 2.32 9.45 -23.93
CA TYR A 74 2.53 10.83 -24.39
C TYR A 74 3.84 11.01 -25.15
N ILE A 75 4.91 10.32 -24.77
CA ILE A 75 6.17 10.31 -25.55
C ILE A 75 5.90 9.83 -26.97
N TYR A 76 5.18 8.71 -27.11
CA TYR A 76 4.84 8.14 -28.40
C TYR A 76 4.09 9.15 -29.29
N GLU A 77 3.03 9.79 -28.77
CA GLU A 77 2.25 10.78 -29.51
C GLU A 77 3.10 12.00 -29.92
N ILE A 78 3.88 12.56 -28.99
CA ILE A 78 4.70 13.75 -29.26
C ILE A 78 5.84 13.46 -30.24
N VAL A 79 6.46 12.27 -30.18
CA VAL A 79 7.50 11.86 -31.14
C VAL A 79 6.91 11.69 -32.53
N LYS A 80 5.70 11.13 -32.63
CA LYS A 80 4.97 11.02 -33.91
C LYS A 80 4.66 12.39 -34.53
N GLU A 81 4.32 13.38 -33.69
CA GLU A 81 4.10 14.76 -34.08
C GLU A 81 5.40 15.56 -34.31
N LYS A 82 6.57 15.02 -33.93
CA LYS A 82 7.88 15.66 -33.98
C LYS A 82 8.00 16.96 -33.15
N ASP A 83 7.16 17.14 -32.11
CA ASP A 83 7.20 18.31 -31.20
C ASP A 83 8.22 18.10 -30.06
N PHE A 84 9.49 17.91 -30.42
CA PHE A 84 10.57 17.67 -29.45
C PHE A 84 10.76 18.83 -28.46
N LYS A 85 10.39 20.06 -28.85
CA LYS A 85 10.45 21.21 -27.93
C LYS A 85 9.47 21.07 -26.78
N HIS A 86 8.26 20.58 -27.09
CA HIS A 86 7.25 20.27 -26.10
C HIS A 86 7.71 19.11 -25.18
N LEU A 87 8.26 18.06 -25.77
CA LEU A 87 8.78 16.91 -25.03
C LEU A 87 9.85 17.34 -24.00
N TYR A 88 10.89 18.09 -24.45
CA TYR A 88 11.93 18.59 -23.56
C TYR A 88 11.37 19.47 -22.44
N LYS A 89 10.46 20.40 -22.76
CA LYS A 89 9.84 21.28 -21.77
C LYS A 89 9.02 20.49 -20.74
N SER A 90 8.29 19.48 -21.17
CA SER A 90 7.50 18.62 -20.29
C SER A 90 8.39 17.87 -19.31
N PHE A 91 9.48 17.26 -19.79
CA PHE A 91 10.44 16.58 -18.92
C PHE A 91 11.18 17.51 -17.98
N ALA A 92 11.53 18.72 -18.41
CA ALA A 92 12.17 19.71 -17.54
C ALA A 92 11.26 20.10 -16.37
N ILE A 93 9.95 20.27 -16.63
CA ILE A 93 8.96 20.61 -15.59
C ILE A 93 8.72 19.42 -14.64
N LEU A 94 8.57 18.21 -15.19
CA LEU A 94 8.42 17.00 -14.37
C LEU A 94 9.66 16.77 -13.51
N GLY A 95 10.85 16.93 -14.07
CA GLY A 95 12.11 16.78 -13.33
C GLY A 95 12.27 17.82 -12.24
N LEU A 96 11.96 19.10 -12.52
CA LEU A 96 11.97 20.16 -11.51
C LEU A 96 10.96 19.87 -10.40
N GLY A 97 9.74 19.45 -10.75
CA GLY A 97 8.71 19.08 -9.79
C GLY A 97 9.15 17.91 -8.89
N ALA A 98 9.77 16.88 -9.46
CA ALA A 98 10.31 15.75 -8.72
C ALA A 98 11.44 16.16 -7.75
N VAL A 99 12.39 16.98 -8.21
CA VAL A 99 13.49 17.49 -7.38
C VAL A 99 12.95 18.32 -6.22
N LEU A 100 11.97 19.18 -6.45
CA LEU A 100 11.37 20.00 -5.40
C LEU A 100 10.56 19.15 -4.42
N ALA A 101 9.79 18.16 -4.88
CA ALA A 101 9.03 17.24 -4.03
C ALA A 101 9.94 16.39 -3.14
N ILE A 102 11.03 15.84 -3.70
CA ILE A 102 12.05 15.08 -2.96
C ILE A 102 12.78 16.01 -1.98
N GLY A 103 13.18 17.20 -2.43
CA GLY A 103 13.89 18.17 -1.59
C GLY A 103 13.06 18.63 -0.38
N ALA A 104 11.76 18.85 -0.56
CA ALA A 104 10.84 19.20 0.53
C ALA A 104 10.70 18.08 1.57
N ASN A 105 10.93 16.83 1.17
CA ASN A 105 10.84 15.65 2.03
C ASN A 105 12.23 15.08 2.41
N ALA A 106 13.32 15.78 2.11
CA ALA A 106 14.67 15.24 2.27
C ALA A 106 14.98 14.76 3.68
N THR A 107 14.55 15.48 4.71
CA THR A 107 14.76 15.09 6.11
C THR A 107 14.07 13.76 6.42
N ASN A 108 12.82 13.62 6.02
CA ASN A 108 12.05 12.39 6.26
C ASN A 108 12.65 11.19 5.50
N LEU A 109 13.04 11.42 4.24
CA LEU A 109 13.65 10.39 3.39
C LEU A 109 15.00 9.93 3.96
N LEU A 110 15.86 10.85 4.37
CA LEU A 110 17.17 10.55 4.94
C LEU A 110 17.04 9.84 6.29
N ALA A 111 16.17 10.32 7.17
CA ALA A 111 15.90 9.66 8.45
C ALA A 111 15.37 8.24 8.27
N THR A 112 14.43 8.03 7.33
CA THR A 112 13.91 6.70 7.02
C THR A 112 14.99 5.79 6.43
N ALA A 113 15.84 6.31 5.53
CA ALA A 113 16.94 5.54 4.96
C ALA A 113 18.00 5.15 6.01
N GLU A 114 18.28 6.03 6.97
CA GLU A 114 19.17 5.71 8.09
C GLU A 114 18.54 4.65 9.01
N TYR A 115 17.29 4.85 9.41
CA TYR A 115 16.57 3.91 10.28
C TYR A 115 16.41 2.52 9.63
N ALA A 116 16.21 2.46 8.31
CA ALA A 116 16.07 1.19 7.60
C ALA A 116 17.28 0.26 7.76
N LYS A 117 18.47 0.81 7.98
CA LYS A 117 19.70 0.02 8.21
C LYS A 117 19.63 -0.79 9.51
N TYR A 118 18.85 -0.35 10.48
CA TYR A 118 18.68 -0.98 11.80
C TYR A 118 17.35 -1.72 11.93
N SER A 119 16.59 -1.83 10.84
CA SER A 119 15.31 -2.53 10.85
C SER A 119 15.50 -4.04 10.66
N THR A 120 14.47 -4.81 11.02
CA THR A 120 14.42 -6.27 10.79
C THR A 120 14.56 -6.68 9.33
N ARG A 121 14.50 -5.72 8.40
CA ARG A 121 14.66 -5.92 6.95
C ARG A 121 16.08 -5.70 6.46
N SER A 122 17.00 -5.32 7.35
CA SER A 122 18.44 -5.22 7.08
C SER A 122 19.17 -6.48 7.57
N ASN A 123 20.51 -6.47 7.44
CA ASN A 123 21.35 -7.54 7.98
C ASN A 123 21.04 -7.76 9.47
N SER A 124 20.75 -8.99 9.84
CA SER A 124 20.59 -9.35 11.23
C SER A 124 21.97 -9.43 11.89
N ASP A 125 22.16 -8.73 13.01
CA ASP A 125 23.36 -8.88 13.86
C ASP A 125 23.40 -10.24 14.58
N LEU A 126 22.29 -11.02 14.51
CA LEU A 126 22.22 -12.36 15.06
C LEU A 126 22.89 -13.36 14.12
N THR A 127 23.98 -13.93 14.59
CA THR A 127 24.79 -14.91 13.83
C THR A 127 24.19 -16.32 13.84
N PHE A 128 23.19 -16.59 14.69
CA PHE A 128 22.54 -17.89 14.83
C PHE A 128 21.02 -17.76 14.66
N ASP A 129 20.38 -18.79 14.12
CA ASP A 129 18.93 -18.93 14.06
C ASP A 129 18.38 -19.44 15.42
N GLU A 130 17.05 -19.54 15.54
CA GLU A 130 16.38 -20.06 16.74
C GLU A 130 16.79 -21.50 17.09
N ASN A 131 17.33 -22.26 16.14
CA ASN A 131 17.79 -23.63 16.27
C ASN A 131 19.30 -23.72 16.53
N GLY A 132 19.98 -22.60 16.77
CA GLY A 132 21.42 -22.55 17.04
C GLY A 132 22.31 -22.83 15.83
N LYS A 133 21.75 -22.82 14.60
CA LYS A 133 22.54 -22.92 13.37
C LYS A 133 23.04 -21.55 12.95
N LYS A 134 24.27 -21.49 12.49
CA LYS A 134 24.86 -20.26 11.95
C LYS A 134 24.04 -19.80 10.75
N LYS A 135 23.45 -18.60 10.84
CA LYS A 135 22.76 -17.99 9.69
C LYS A 135 23.76 -17.81 8.56
N THR A 136 23.50 -18.43 7.41
CA THR A 136 24.13 -18.06 6.17
C THR A 136 23.57 -16.71 5.78
N ASP A 137 24.44 -15.70 5.66
CA ASP A 137 24.09 -14.33 5.29
C ASP A 137 23.20 -14.29 4.04
N THR A 138 21.93 -14.21 4.25
CA THR A 138 21.00 -13.82 3.21
C THR A 138 20.46 -12.46 3.60
N ASN A 139 20.86 -11.42 2.87
CA ASN A 139 20.31 -10.06 2.96
C ASN A 139 18.84 -10.02 2.54
N ALA A 140 18.15 -11.13 2.58
CA ALA A 140 16.77 -11.28 2.14
C ALA A 140 15.93 -11.96 3.23
N MET A 141 14.69 -11.54 3.34
CA MET A 141 13.70 -12.20 4.19
C MET A 141 13.43 -13.62 3.69
N SER A 142 13.09 -14.54 4.59
CA SER A 142 12.76 -15.92 4.19
C SER A 142 11.55 -15.93 3.25
N TYR A 143 11.50 -16.93 2.38
CA TYR A 143 10.38 -17.11 1.44
C TYR A 143 9.04 -17.25 2.18
N GLU A 144 9.04 -18.01 3.29
CA GLU A 144 7.86 -18.20 4.14
C GLU A 144 7.34 -16.88 4.69
N TYR A 145 8.24 -15.99 5.15
CA TYR A 145 7.85 -14.68 5.66
C TYR A 145 7.30 -13.77 4.55
N ILE A 146 7.91 -13.78 3.35
CA ILE A 146 7.46 -12.96 2.23
C ILE A 146 6.07 -13.38 1.75
N THR A 147 5.77 -14.68 1.78
CA THR A 147 4.51 -15.25 1.28
C THR A 147 3.45 -15.41 2.35
N GLN A 148 3.76 -15.15 3.61
CA GLN A 148 2.87 -15.37 4.77
C GLN A 148 1.49 -14.72 4.61
N TYR A 149 1.44 -13.54 3.98
CA TYR A 149 0.22 -12.77 3.75
C TYR A 149 -0.23 -12.79 2.29
N SER A 150 0.14 -13.81 1.55
CA SER A 150 -0.28 -13.93 0.16
C SER A 150 -1.73 -14.38 0.06
N TYR A 151 -2.48 -13.76 -0.86
CA TYR A 151 -3.81 -14.22 -1.21
C TYR A 151 -3.77 -15.54 -1.99
N GLY A 152 -4.74 -16.39 -1.77
CA GLY A 152 -5.06 -17.46 -2.71
C GLY A 152 -5.53 -16.88 -4.06
N ILE A 153 -5.37 -17.64 -5.13
CA ILE A 153 -5.73 -17.16 -6.49
C ILE A 153 -7.21 -16.75 -6.54
N ALA A 154 -8.10 -17.55 -5.97
CA ALA A 154 -9.53 -17.26 -5.93
C ALA A 154 -9.86 -16.07 -5.00
N GLU A 155 -9.11 -15.88 -3.94
CA GLU A 155 -9.31 -14.80 -2.96
C GLU A 155 -9.07 -13.41 -3.54
N SER A 156 -8.28 -13.29 -4.63
CA SER A 156 -8.13 -12.02 -5.36
C SER A 156 -9.45 -11.48 -5.90
N LEU A 157 -10.50 -12.30 -6.01
CA LEU A 157 -11.86 -11.85 -6.34
C LEU A 157 -12.48 -10.95 -5.26
N ASN A 158 -11.97 -10.95 -4.02
CA ASN A 158 -12.38 -9.98 -3.00
C ASN A 158 -12.14 -8.52 -3.42
N LEU A 159 -11.21 -8.27 -4.34
CA LEU A 159 -10.98 -6.92 -4.90
C LEU A 159 -12.16 -6.43 -5.76
N ILE A 160 -12.93 -7.35 -6.32
CA ILE A 160 -14.09 -7.09 -7.18
C ILE A 160 -15.38 -7.19 -6.35
N ALA A 161 -15.53 -8.26 -5.59
CA ALA A 161 -16.69 -8.55 -4.75
C ALA A 161 -16.26 -8.60 -3.27
N PRO A 162 -16.39 -7.51 -2.53
CA PRO A 162 -16.00 -7.45 -1.12
C PRO A 162 -16.72 -8.51 -0.29
N LYS A 163 -16.00 -9.11 0.64
CA LYS A 163 -16.52 -10.16 1.52
C LYS A 163 -16.96 -11.45 0.79
N LEU A 164 -16.46 -11.70 -0.42
CA LEU A 164 -16.77 -12.93 -1.14
C LEU A 164 -16.34 -14.20 -0.34
N PHE A 165 -15.27 -14.09 0.42
CA PHE A 165 -14.75 -15.14 1.30
C PHE A 165 -15.04 -14.85 2.78
N GLY A 166 -16.13 -14.15 3.10
CA GLY A 166 -16.54 -13.82 4.46
C GLY A 166 -16.10 -12.44 4.91
N GLY A 167 -16.00 -12.26 6.22
CA GLY A 167 -15.60 -11.00 6.84
C GLY A 167 -14.10 -10.90 7.12
N ALA A 168 -13.77 -10.40 8.31
CA ALA A 168 -12.39 -10.22 8.75
C ALA A 168 -11.92 -11.41 9.62
N SER A 169 -10.63 -11.40 9.98
CA SER A 169 -10.07 -12.34 10.96
C SER A 169 -10.66 -12.16 12.35
N TYR A 170 -11.18 -10.95 12.63
CA TYR A 170 -11.84 -10.60 13.88
C TYR A 170 -13.02 -9.70 13.56
N ASP A 171 -14.23 -10.23 13.75
CA ASP A 171 -15.46 -9.48 13.62
C ASP A 171 -16.25 -9.55 14.94
N ASP A 172 -16.91 -8.45 15.29
CA ASP A 172 -17.92 -8.46 16.36
C ASP A 172 -19.25 -8.91 15.76
N LEU A 173 -19.67 -10.12 16.10
CA LEU A 173 -20.93 -10.67 15.63
C LEU A 173 -22.14 -10.12 16.39
N GLY A 174 -21.91 -9.45 17.53
CA GLY A 174 -22.97 -8.94 18.39
C GLY A 174 -23.73 -10.01 19.17
N THR A 175 -24.53 -9.55 20.13
CA THR A 175 -25.35 -10.43 21.02
C THR A 175 -26.57 -11.00 20.34
N ASP A 176 -26.95 -10.49 19.18
CA ASP A 176 -28.10 -10.99 18.40
C ASP A 176 -27.72 -12.13 17.46
N SER A 177 -26.43 -12.48 17.39
CA SER A 177 -25.94 -13.52 16.52
C SER A 177 -26.31 -14.92 16.96
N ALA A 178 -26.51 -15.83 16.00
CA ALA A 178 -26.73 -17.24 16.27
C ALA A 178 -25.57 -17.87 17.07
N MET A 179 -24.33 -17.39 16.84
CA MET A 179 -23.16 -17.84 17.57
C MET A 179 -23.22 -17.44 19.05
N TYR A 180 -23.63 -16.21 19.36
CA TYR A 180 -23.82 -15.81 20.75
C TYR A 180 -24.83 -16.70 21.46
N GLN A 181 -25.99 -16.92 20.85
CA GLN A 181 -27.03 -17.80 21.40
C GLN A 181 -26.54 -19.23 21.56
N PHE A 182 -25.77 -19.74 20.61
CA PHE A 182 -25.15 -21.07 20.72
C PHE A 182 -24.21 -21.15 21.91
N ILE A 183 -23.35 -20.18 22.14
CA ILE A 183 -22.38 -20.14 23.25
C ILE A 183 -23.10 -20.06 24.58
N VAL A 184 -24.12 -19.21 24.72
CA VAL A 184 -24.94 -19.10 25.93
C VAL A 184 -25.69 -20.41 26.25
N ASN A 185 -26.19 -21.09 25.21
CA ASN A 185 -26.87 -22.39 25.38
C ASN A 185 -25.90 -23.52 25.82
N GLN A 186 -24.59 -23.33 25.68
CA GLN A 186 -23.55 -24.22 26.23
C GLN A 186 -23.23 -23.90 27.71
N ASN A 187 -24.07 -23.11 28.41
CA ASN A 187 -23.87 -22.64 29.77
C ASN A 187 -22.65 -21.77 30.02
N VAL A 188 -22.14 -21.12 28.99
CA VAL A 188 -21.09 -20.09 29.13
C VAL A 188 -21.74 -18.81 29.70
N PRO A 189 -21.15 -18.16 30.71
CA PRO A 189 -21.67 -16.91 31.23
C PRO A 189 -21.80 -15.83 30.16
N GLU A 190 -22.86 -15.04 30.19
CA GLU A 190 -23.16 -14.04 29.15
C GLU A 190 -22.04 -13.03 28.93
N ASN A 191 -21.32 -12.63 30.00
CA ASN A 191 -20.17 -11.74 29.88
C ASN A 191 -19.03 -12.36 29.08
N GLU A 192 -18.75 -13.64 29.29
CA GLU A 192 -17.72 -14.38 28.52
C GLU A 192 -18.17 -14.62 27.08
N ALA A 193 -19.43 -14.98 26.88
CA ALA A 193 -20.04 -15.15 25.58
C ALA A 193 -19.94 -13.86 24.74
N ARG A 194 -20.16 -12.69 25.35
CA ARG A 194 -19.99 -11.37 24.70
C ARG A 194 -18.54 -11.12 24.25
N GLU A 195 -17.60 -11.44 25.10
CA GLU A 195 -16.16 -11.24 24.71
C GLU A 195 -15.73 -12.21 23.60
N LEU A 196 -16.24 -13.45 23.63
CA LEU A 196 -15.95 -14.42 22.58
C LEU A 196 -16.49 -13.99 21.20
N VAL A 197 -17.72 -13.48 21.12
CA VAL A 197 -18.31 -13.08 19.83
C VAL A 197 -17.75 -11.79 19.27
N LYS A 198 -17.05 -10.97 20.07
CA LYS A 198 -16.34 -9.76 19.59
C LYS A 198 -15.10 -10.05 18.75
N GLN A 199 -14.57 -11.25 18.82
CA GLN A 199 -13.31 -11.63 18.17
C GLN A 199 -13.46 -12.92 17.35
N MET A 200 -14.61 -13.09 16.70
CA MET A 200 -14.85 -14.28 15.89
C MET A 200 -14.29 -14.12 14.48
N PRO A 201 -13.51 -15.11 14.00
CA PRO A 201 -13.08 -15.11 12.61
C PRO A 201 -14.28 -15.41 11.71
N THR A 202 -14.57 -14.52 10.80
CA THR A 202 -15.63 -14.69 9.78
C THR A 202 -15.05 -14.91 8.38
N TYR A 203 -13.72 -14.80 8.23
CA TYR A 203 -13.03 -15.11 7.00
C TYR A 203 -12.84 -16.63 6.84
N TRP A 204 -13.15 -17.15 5.66
CA TRP A 204 -13.11 -18.59 5.34
C TRP A 204 -12.28 -18.90 4.07
N GLY A 205 -11.44 -17.96 3.62
CA GLY A 205 -10.47 -18.18 2.55
C GLY A 205 -9.27 -19.02 2.98
N ASP A 206 -8.39 -19.32 2.03
CA ASP A 206 -7.20 -20.17 2.24
C ASP A 206 -6.03 -19.45 2.94
N GLN A 207 -6.20 -18.20 3.32
CA GLN A 207 -5.15 -17.44 3.98
C GLN A 207 -4.79 -18.06 5.32
N THR A 208 -3.52 -18.44 5.47
CA THR A 208 -3.01 -19.11 6.69
C THR A 208 -2.67 -18.15 7.82
N SER A 209 -2.58 -16.85 7.53
CA SER A 209 -2.26 -15.83 8.52
C SER A 209 -3.51 -15.28 9.19
N VAL A 210 -3.33 -14.82 10.43
CA VAL A 210 -4.39 -14.21 11.26
C VAL A 210 -4.91 -12.89 10.69
N ALA A 211 -4.19 -12.27 9.78
CA ALA A 211 -4.59 -11.02 9.13
C ALA A 211 -5.35 -11.31 7.83
N ALA A 212 -6.67 -11.40 7.92
CA ALA A 212 -7.51 -11.33 6.73
C ALA A 212 -7.39 -9.95 6.07
N PRO A 213 -7.61 -9.87 4.77
CA PRO A 213 -7.55 -8.62 3.99
C PRO A 213 -8.61 -7.62 4.42
#